data_7b9d00df7f5830925532a8bc516e804e
#
_entry.id   7b9d00df7f5830925532a8bc516e804e
#
_cell.length_a   1.000
_cell.length_b   1.000
_cell.length_c   1.000
_cell.angle_alpha   90.00
_cell.angle_beta   90.00
_cell.angle_gamma   90.00
#
_symmetry.space_group_name_H-M   'P 1'
#
loop_
_entity.id
_entity.type
_entity.pdbx_description
1 polymer ?
#
loop_
_entity_poly.entity_id
_entity_poly.type
_entity_poly.pdbx_seq_one_letter_code
_entity_poly.pdbx_strand_id
1 'polypeptide(L)'
;SFFRHKGTTVPRWVAQGWDLEKYFPDRKGFLGKKDPASVAEIRFKRKIYSAHVTTSHPAKRANKVHRLWFPDEIVEEMKSIFNMSYMRDIESALRGDKSDIEKDIPFWEFVDIEFIAAKKLFKLTAHYTHEPYFPELFKHLGGSPALKTIEDLIFGKKEFRIHKQDWKSFDLLDTEIGATNVIYYLADTKNSEIYIGEAENLISRLHQHKKTNSNWELYRYEKLPNSVTKIIRVALE
;
A
#
# COMPACT_ATOMS: atom_id res chain seq x y z
N SER A 1 -4.48 -6.62 -10.87
CA SER A 1 -4.93 -5.99 -9.63
C SER A 1 -5.82 -6.94 -8.83
N PHE A 2 -5.74 -6.84 -7.51
CA PHE A 2 -6.58 -7.60 -6.58
C PHE A 2 -8.07 -7.35 -6.81
N PHE A 3 -8.46 -6.09 -6.92
CA PHE A 3 -9.87 -5.70 -7.05
C PHE A 3 -10.54 -6.21 -8.34
N ARG A 4 -9.80 -6.37 -9.43
CA ARG A 4 -10.31 -6.92 -10.70
C ARG A 4 -10.31 -8.45 -10.72
N HIS A 5 -9.23 -9.05 -10.24
CA HIS A 5 -9.05 -10.49 -10.35
C HIS A 5 -9.60 -11.28 -9.16
N LYS A 6 -9.99 -10.57 -8.10
CA LYS A 6 -10.57 -11.14 -6.88
C LYS A 6 -9.69 -12.27 -6.29
N GLY A 7 -8.39 -12.15 -6.43
CA GLY A 7 -7.47 -13.17 -5.95
C GLY A 7 -6.03 -12.72 -5.92
N THR A 8 -5.26 -13.30 -5.01
CA THR A 8 -3.84 -13.05 -4.86
C THR A 8 -3.01 -14.32 -5.05
N THR A 9 -1.85 -14.15 -5.66
CA THR A 9 -0.86 -15.22 -5.76
C THR A 9 -0.13 -15.33 -4.43
N VAL A 10 -0.10 -16.54 -3.87
CA VAL A 10 0.69 -16.81 -2.66
C VAL A 10 2.15 -17.02 -3.08
N PRO A 11 3.11 -16.24 -2.55
CA PRO A 11 4.52 -16.45 -2.83
C PRO A 11 4.96 -17.89 -2.51
N ARG A 12 5.89 -18.43 -3.29
CA ARG A 12 6.29 -19.83 -3.17
C ARG A 12 6.81 -20.18 -1.77
N TRP A 13 7.64 -19.33 -1.20
CA TRP A 13 8.19 -19.52 0.13
C TRP A 13 7.10 -19.49 1.22
N VAL A 14 6.06 -18.66 1.07
CA VAL A 14 4.89 -18.64 1.97
C VAL A 14 4.08 -19.92 1.82
N ALA A 15 3.80 -20.34 0.59
CA ALA A 15 3.06 -21.57 0.31
C ALA A 15 3.76 -22.80 0.89
N GLN A 16 5.08 -22.85 0.83
CA GLN A 16 5.91 -23.88 1.46
C GLN A 16 5.86 -23.80 2.99
N GLY A 17 6.01 -22.60 3.58
CA GLY A 17 5.94 -22.41 5.02
C GLY A 17 4.58 -22.77 5.62
N TRP A 18 3.51 -22.58 4.86
CA TRP A 18 2.15 -22.97 5.24
C TRP A 18 1.80 -24.44 4.86
N ASP A 19 2.68 -25.15 4.17
CA ASP A 19 2.44 -26.51 3.64
C ASP A 19 1.13 -26.61 2.84
N LEU A 20 0.86 -25.59 1.99
CA LEU A 20 -0.42 -25.49 1.27
C LEU A 20 -0.71 -26.70 0.39
N GLU A 21 0.29 -27.38 -0.12
CA GLU A 21 0.12 -28.57 -0.96
C GLU A 21 -0.55 -29.73 -0.21
N LYS A 22 -0.28 -29.87 1.09
CA LYS A 22 -0.94 -30.86 1.95
C LYS A 22 -2.42 -30.58 2.12
N TYR A 23 -2.79 -29.32 2.27
CA TYR A 23 -4.17 -28.92 2.54
C TYR A 23 -5.00 -28.71 1.28
N PHE A 24 -4.35 -28.37 0.17
CA PHE A 24 -4.95 -28.09 -1.14
C PHE A 24 -4.25 -28.91 -2.23
N PRO A 25 -4.36 -30.25 -2.19
CA PRO A 25 -3.64 -31.12 -3.11
C PRO A 25 -4.23 -31.04 -4.52
N ASP A 26 -3.38 -30.99 -5.53
CA ASP A 26 -3.78 -31.08 -6.93
C ASP A 26 -3.66 -32.54 -7.43
N ARG A 27 -4.68 -33.31 -7.19
CA ARG A 27 -4.70 -34.75 -7.58
C ARG A 27 -4.69 -34.99 -9.08
N LYS A 28 -4.99 -34.00 -9.92
CA LYS A 28 -5.11 -34.07 -11.39
C LYS A 28 -4.17 -33.10 -12.12
N GLY A 29 -3.03 -32.78 -11.52
CA GLY A 29 -2.05 -31.88 -12.11
C GLY A 29 -2.35 -30.39 -11.91
N PHE A 30 -3.58 -30.02 -11.54
CA PHE A 30 -3.92 -28.67 -11.05
C PHE A 30 -5.19 -28.71 -10.18
N LEU A 31 -5.35 -27.74 -9.31
CA LEU A 31 -6.51 -27.57 -8.45
C LEU A 31 -7.35 -26.40 -8.96
N GLY A 32 -8.53 -26.68 -9.47
CA GLY A 32 -9.48 -25.67 -9.95
C GLY A 32 -10.49 -25.26 -8.89
N LYS A 33 -11.18 -24.12 -9.07
CA LYS A 33 -12.22 -23.63 -8.13
C LYS A 33 -13.39 -24.61 -7.94
N LYS A 34 -13.71 -25.43 -8.96
CA LYS A 34 -14.81 -26.40 -8.90
C LYS A 34 -14.43 -27.69 -8.14
N ASP A 35 -13.17 -27.87 -7.82
CA ASP A 35 -12.72 -29.04 -7.06
C ASP A 35 -13.04 -28.82 -5.57
N PRO A 36 -13.73 -29.78 -4.90
CA PRO A 36 -14.01 -29.68 -3.47
C PRO A 36 -12.75 -29.49 -2.60
N ALA A 37 -11.60 -30.01 -3.06
CA ALA A 37 -10.32 -29.83 -2.36
C ALA A 37 -9.85 -28.37 -2.33
N SER A 38 -10.36 -27.51 -3.23
CA SER A 38 -10.01 -26.09 -3.29
C SER A 38 -10.69 -25.25 -2.23
N VAL A 39 -11.73 -25.78 -1.57
CA VAL A 39 -12.55 -25.02 -0.61
C VAL A 39 -11.72 -24.63 0.60
N ALA A 40 -11.80 -23.36 0.94
CA ALA A 40 -11.18 -22.72 2.09
C ALA A 40 -12.17 -21.76 2.73
N GLU A 41 -11.83 -21.26 3.90
CA GLU A 41 -12.56 -20.20 4.56
C GLU A 41 -11.67 -18.96 4.70
N ILE A 42 -12.29 -17.78 4.67
CA ILE A 42 -11.63 -16.52 5.02
C ILE A 42 -12.39 -15.90 6.18
N ARG A 43 -11.66 -15.57 7.24
CA ARG A 43 -12.16 -14.69 8.31
C ARG A 43 -11.68 -13.28 8.03
N PHE A 44 -12.62 -12.37 7.85
CA PHE A 44 -12.35 -10.96 7.71
C PHE A 44 -13.24 -10.16 8.68
N LYS A 45 -12.62 -9.34 9.51
CA LYS A 45 -13.26 -8.72 10.67
C LYS A 45 -13.90 -9.80 11.56
N ARG A 46 -15.22 -9.80 11.74
CA ARG A 46 -15.96 -10.77 12.59
C ARG A 46 -16.72 -11.83 11.78
N LYS A 47 -16.61 -11.80 10.44
CA LYS A 47 -17.37 -12.68 9.55
C LYS A 47 -16.46 -13.75 8.92
N ILE A 48 -17.05 -14.90 8.61
CA ILE A 48 -16.40 -15.98 7.88
C ILE A 48 -17.06 -16.09 6.51
N TYR A 49 -16.26 -16.24 5.48
CA TYR A 49 -16.67 -16.31 4.09
C TYR A 49 -16.10 -17.55 3.43
N SER A 50 -16.84 -18.11 2.47
CA SER A 50 -16.31 -19.19 1.62
C SER A 50 -15.30 -18.63 0.62
N ALA A 51 -14.21 -19.34 0.43
CA ALA A 51 -13.12 -18.98 -0.45
C ALA A 51 -12.55 -20.21 -1.16
N HIS A 52 -11.60 -20.01 -2.07
CA HIS A 52 -10.93 -21.09 -2.76
C HIS A 52 -9.43 -20.86 -2.83
N VAL A 53 -8.67 -21.92 -2.69
CA VAL A 53 -7.26 -21.98 -3.09
C VAL A 53 -7.13 -22.84 -4.34
N THR A 54 -6.53 -22.27 -5.38
CA THR A 54 -6.27 -23.02 -6.64
C THR A 54 -4.79 -23.10 -6.92
N THR A 55 -4.40 -24.05 -7.76
CA THR A 55 -3.04 -24.11 -8.29
C THR A 55 -3.01 -23.76 -9.77
N SER A 56 -1.86 -23.29 -10.26
CA SER A 56 -1.68 -22.98 -11.68
C SER A 56 -1.69 -24.26 -12.52
N HIS A 57 -2.32 -24.19 -13.71
CA HIS A 57 -2.27 -25.27 -14.67
C HIS A 57 -0.85 -25.43 -15.24
N PRO A 58 -0.27 -26.65 -15.31
CA PRO A 58 1.10 -26.90 -15.78
C PRO A 58 1.38 -26.32 -17.18
N ALA A 59 0.40 -26.43 -18.10
CA ALA A 59 0.53 -25.87 -19.45
C ALA A 59 0.65 -24.32 -19.48
N LYS A 60 0.29 -23.63 -18.39
CA LYS A 60 0.33 -22.16 -18.32
C LYS A 60 1.54 -21.62 -17.54
N ARG A 61 2.12 -22.44 -16.67
CA ARG A 61 3.28 -22.05 -15.84
C ARG A 61 4.16 -23.25 -15.53
N ALA A 62 5.45 -23.12 -15.76
CA ALA A 62 6.44 -24.15 -15.45
C ALA A 62 6.50 -24.48 -13.95
N ASN A 63 6.29 -23.47 -13.09
CA ASN A 63 6.29 -23.65 -11.66
C ASN A 63 4.86 -23.59 -11.09
N LYS A 64 4.55 -24.49 -10.17
CA LYS A 64 3.29 -24.50 -9.45
C LYS A 64 3.15 -23.23 -8.60
N VAL A 65 2.02 -22.56 -8.72
CA VAL A 65 1.69 -21.36 -8.01
C VAL A 65 0.32 -21.53 -7.36
N HIS A 66 0.24 -21.30 -6.06
CA HIS A 66 -1.02 -21.23 -5.33
C HIS A 66 -1.64 -19.83 -5.45
N ARG A 67 -2.96 -19.78 -5.59
CA ARG A 67 -3.72 -18.53 -5.62
C ARG A 67 -4.91 -18.63 -4.68
N LEU A 68 -4.98 -17.69 -3.73
CA LEU A 68 -6.14 -17.51 -2.86
C LEU A 68 -7.15 -16.60 -3.56
N TRP A 69 -8.40 -17.04 -3.64
CA TRP A 69 -9.52 -16.34 -4.26
C TRP A 69 -10.47 -15.86 -3.19
N PHE A 70 -10.84 -14.60 -3.29
CA PHE A 70 -11.70 -13.90 -2.36
C PHE A 70 -13.13 -13.85 -2.90
N PRO A 71 -14.16 -13.99 -2.04
CA PRO A 71 -15.55 -13.74 -2.41
C PRO A 71 -15.78 -12.25 -2.68
N ASP A 72 -16.84 -11.98 -3.43
CA ASP A 72 -17.16 -10.62 -3.88
C ASP A 72 -17.40 -9.66 -2.71
N GLU A 73 -18.02 -10.14 -1.67
CA GLU A 73 -18.33 -9.37 -0.47
C GLU A 73 -17.07 -8.81 0.22
N ILE A 74 -16.02 -9.61 0.33
CA ILE A 74 -14.73 -9.15 0.88
C ILE A 74 -14.10 -8.13 -0.05
N VAL A 75 -14.15 -8.36 -1.37
CA VAL A 75 -13.54 -7.44 -2.34
C VAL A 75 -14.24 -6.08 -2.31
N GLU A 76 -15.57 -6.06 -2.23
CA GLU A 76 -16.33 -4.81 -2.11
C GLU A 76 -16.03 -4.08 -0.79
N GLU A 77 -15.93 -4.81 0.31
CA GLU A 77 -15.55 -4.22 1.59
C GLU A 77 -14.11 -3.65 1.55
N MET A 78 -13.17 -4.37 0.92
CA MET A 78 -11.79 -3.90 0.77
C MET A 78 -11.68 -2.66 -0.14
N LYS A 79 -12.53 -2.51 -1.17
CA LYS A 79 -12.58 -1.28 -1.97
C LYS A 79 -12.92 -0.06 -1.14
N SER A 80 -13.79 -0.22 -0.14
CA SER A 80 -14.20 0.89 0.73
C SER A 80 -13.15 1.29 1.75
N ILE A 81 -12.35 0.34 2.26
CA ILE A 81 -11.31 0.61 3.27
C ILE A 81 -9.95 0.93 2.64
N PHE A 82 -9.63 0.32 1.50
CA PHE A 82 -8.40 0.59 0.72
C PHE A 82 -8.72 1.52 -0.45
N ASN A 83 -9.28 2.68 -0.12
CA ASN A 83 -9.78 3.60 -1.12
C ASN A 83 -8.68 4.14 -2.03
N MET A 84 -7.49 4.43 -1.51
CA MET A 84 -6.36 4.92 -2.31
C MET A 84 -5.87 3.87 -3.30
N SER A 85 -5.70 2.63 -2.85
CA SER A 85 -5.30 1.52 -3.72
C SER A 85 -6.38 1.22 -4.77
N TYR A 86 -7.67 1.31 -4.40
CA TYR A 86 -8.77 1.11 -5.33
C TYR A 86 -8.85 2.22 -6.38
N MET A 87 -8.71 3.48 -5.99
CA MET A 87 -8.69 4.62 -6.91
C MET A 87 -7.54 4.51 -7.92
N ARG A 88 -6.34 4.13 -7.47
CA ARG A 88 -5.19 3.87 -8.35
C ARG A 88 -5.46 2.72 -9.33
N ASP A 89 -6.15 1.68 -8.89
CA ASP A 89 -6.51 0.57 -9.77
C ASP A 89 -7.49 1.01 -10.87
N ILE A 90 -8.45 1.86 -10.54
CA ILE A 90 -9.35 2.47 -11.53
C ILE A 90 -8.57 3.34 -12.51
N GLU A 91 -7.71 4.20 -12.00
CA GLU A 91 -6.88 5.06 -12.85
C GLU A 91 -6.00 4.25 -13.81
N SER A 92 -5.33 3.22 -13.32
CA SER A 92 -4.55 2.28 -14.15
C SER A 92 -5.40 1.66 -15.26
N ALA A 93 -6.65 1.31 -14.94
CA ALA A 93 -7.58 0.75 -15.92
C ALA A 93 -7.93 1.73 -17.01
N LEU A 94 -8.17 2.98 -16.64
CA LEU A 94 -8.57 4.05 -17.57
C LEU A 94 -7.41 4.47 -18.49
N ARG A 95 -6.20 4.53 -17.97
CA ARG A 95 -5.00 4.87 -18.75
C ARG A 95 -4.54 3.76 -19.69
N GLY A 96 -4.99 2.53 -19.49
CA GLY A 96 -4.51 1.38 -20.26
C GLY A 96 -3.04 1.00 -19.98
N ASP A 97 -2.40 1.68 -19.05
CA ASP A 97 -1.00 1.49 -18.69
C ASP A 97 -0.86 0.52 -17.52
N LYS A 98 -0.21 -0.61 -17.76
CA LYS A 98 -0.09 -1.68 -16.76
C LYS A 98 1.18 -1.59 -15.91
N SER A 99 2.14 -0.75 -16.27
CA SER A 99 3.51 -0.94 -15.81
C SER A 99 3.95 -0.09 -14.64
N ASP A 100 3.37 1.10 -14.43
CA ASP A 100 3.97 2.07 -13.52
C ASP A 100 3.21 2.26 -12.19
N ILE A 101 1.93 1.86 -12.13
CA ILE A 101 1.09 2.09 -10.94
C ILE A 101 1.29 1.00 -9.87
N GLU A 102 1.74 -0.20 -10.26
CA GLU A 102 2.03 -1.28 -9.30
C GLU A 102 3.21 -0.97 -8.35
N LYS A 103 4.05 0.00 -8.70
CA LYS A 103 5.24 0.35 -7.91
C LYS A 103 4.97 1.37 -6.81
N ASP A 104 3.87 2.10 -6.90
CA ASP A 104 3.53 3.21 -5.99
C ASP A 104 2.30 2.91 -5.12
N ILE A 105 2.09 1.66 -4.74
CA ILE A 105 1.02 1.27 -3.80
C ILE A 105 1.30 1.96 -2.45
N PRO A 106 0.29 2.63 -1.86
CA PRO A 106 0.44 3.18 -0.52
C PRO A 106 0.83 2.06 0.45
N PHE A 107 2.01 2.16 1.03
CA PHE A 107 2.55 1.10 1.92
C PHE A 107 1.75 0.95 3.23
N TRP A 108 0.84 1.86 3.53
CA TRP A 108 -0.07 1.81 4.68
C TRP A 108 -1.38 1.08 4.39
N GLU A 109 -1.71 0.77 3.13
CA GLU A 109 -2.86 -0.04 2.76
C GLU A 109 -2.38 -1.45 2.41
N PHE A 110 -2.41 -2.35 3.39
CA PHE A 110 -2.00 -3.74 3.18
C PHE A 110 -2.83 -4.71 4.02
N VAL A 111 -2.76 -5.98 3.67
CA VAL A 111 -3.46 -7.07 4.36
C VAL A 111 -2.44 -8.07 4.89
N ASP A 112 -2.48 -8.31 6.19
CA ASP A 112 -1.84 -9.49 6.76
C ASP A 112 -2.73 -10.72 6.54
N ILE A 113 -2.13 -11.81 6.12
CA ILE A 113 -2.81 -13.08 5.91
C ILE A 113 -2.15 -14.14 6.78
N GLU A 114 -2.91 -14.69 7.72
CA GLU A 114 -2.52 -15.81 8.57
C GLU A 114 -3.28 -17.07 8.14
N PHE A 115 -2.58 -18.18 7.93
CA PHE A 115 -3.22 -19.46 7.58
C PHE A 115 -3.34 -20.37 8.80
N ILE A 116 -4.56 -20.72 9.16
CA ILE A 116 -4.89 -21.65 10.25
C ILE A 116 -5.19 -23.03 9.64
N ALA A 117 -4.16 -23.84 9.52
CA ALA A 117 -4.15 -25.09 8.78
C ALA A 117 -5.25 -26.09 9.20
N ALA A 118 -5.46 -26.28 10.52
CA ALA A 118 -6.46 -27.21 11.04
C ALA A 118 -7.89 -26.96 10.55
N LYS A 119 -8.19 -25.71 10.13
CA LYS A 119 -9.52 -25.28 9.69
C LYS A 119 -9.56 -24.90 8.21
N LYS A 120 -8.44 -25.00 7.48
CA LYS A 120 -8.29 -24.41 6.13
C LYS A 120 -8.76 -22.94 6.09
N LEU A 121 -8.49 -22.19 7.14
CA LEU A 121 -8.98 -20.83 7.36
C LEU A 121 -7.85 -19.81 7.17
N PHE A 122 -8.10 -18.82 6.33
CA PHE A 122 -7.24 -17.65 6.19
C PHE A 122 -7.83 -16.51 6.99
N LYS A 123 -7.11 -16.02 7.99
CA LYS A 123 -7.48 -14.84 8.76
C LYS A 123 -6.86 -13.62 8.11
N LEU A 124 -7.67 -12.64 7.77
CA LEU A 124 -7.25 -11.39 7.18
C LEU A 124 -7.31 -10.26 8.20
N THR A 125 -6.25 -9.49 8.28
CA THR A 125 -6.20 -8.24 9.03
C THR A 125 -5.83 -7.10 8.09
N ALA A 126 -6.77 -6.16 7.90
CA ALA A 126 -6.53 -4.99 7.06
C ALA A 126 -5.84 -3.89 7.86
N HIS A 127 -4.81 -3.29 7.25
CA HIS A 127 -4.07 -2.15 7.79
C HIS A 127 -4.31 -0.95 6.89
N TYR A 128 -4.83 0.12 7.47
CA TYR A 128 -5.13 1.38 6.80
C TYR A 128 -5.00 2.53 7.81
N THR A 129 -4.76 3.74 7.32
CA THR A 129 -4.50 4.89 8.19
C THR A 129 -5.76 5.30 8.98
N HIS A 130 -6.91 5.29 8.29
CA HIS A 130 -8.21 5.59 8.89
C HIS A 130 -9.32 4.98 8.03
N GLU A 131 -10.41 4.61 8.68
CA GLU A 131 -11.60 4.16 7.96
C GLU A 131 -12.28 5.35 7.28
N PRO A 132 -12.57 5.29 5.96
CA PRO A 132 -13.19 6.42 5.28
C PRO A 132 -14.63 6.62 5.79
N TYR A 133 -14.96 7.87 6.14
CA TYR A 133 -16.30 8.23 6.59
C TYR A 133 -17.35 8.13 5.47
N PHE A 134 -16.93 8.31 4.22
CA PHE A 134 -17.81 8.34 3.05
C PHE A 134 -17.29 7.41 1.95
N PRO A 135 -17.34 6.08 2.15
CA PRO A 135 -16.77 5.12 1.18
C PRO A 135 -17.42 5.23 -0.21
N GLU A 136 -18.71 5.50 -0.29
CA GLU A 136 -19.41 5.66 -1.59
C GLU A 136 -18.97 6.92 -2.32
N LEU A 137 -18.73 8.02 -1.60
CA LEU A 137 -18.18 9.24 -2.18
C LEU A 137 -16.80 8.98 -2.79
N PHE A 138 -15.92 8.25 -2.09
CA PHE A 138 -14.60 7.90 -2.63
C PHE A 138 -14.68 7.00 -3.86
N LYS A 139 -15.64 6.09 -3.93
CA LYS A 139 -15.89 5.30 -5.14
C LYS A 139 -16.27 6.18 -6.34
N HIS A 140 -17.12 7.16 -6.12
CA HIS A 140 -17.53 8.11 -7.17
C HIS A 140 -16.39 9.05 -7.57
N LEU A 141 -15.65 9.57 -6.61
CA LEU A 141 -14.50 10.44 -6.85
C LEU A 141 -13.39 9.72 -7.62
N GLY A 142 -13.13 8.45 -7.33
CA GLY A 142 -12.11 7.64 -8.01
C GLY A 142 -12.29 7.53 -9.53
N GLY A 143 -13.52 7.68 -10.03
CA GLY A 143 -13.83 7.77 -11.46
C GLY A 143 -13.89 9.20 -12.04
N SER A 144 -13.67 10.21 -11.20
CA SER A 144 -13.87 11.62 -11.57
C SER A 144 -12.69 12.18 -12.38
N PRO A 145 -12.92 12.84 -13.53
CA PRO A 145 -11.87 13.56 -14.26
C PRO A 145 -11.21 14.68 -13.44
N ALA A 146 -11.96 15.29 -12.50
CA ALA A 146 -11.44 16.33 -11.61
C ALA A 146 -10.38 15.78 -10.66
N LEU A 147 -10.59 14.59 -10.10
CA LEU A 147 -9.59 13.94 -9.24
C LEU A 147 -8.31 13.65 -10.02
N LYS A 148 -8.44 13.19 -11.28
CA LYS A 148 -7.29 12.96 -12.15
C LYS A 148 -6.49 14.24 -12.40
N THR A 149 -7.17 15.38 -12.59
CA THR A 149 -6.50 16.67 -12.73
C THR A 149 -5.77 17.07 -11.46
N ILE A 150 -6.34 16.81 -10.28
CA ILE A 150 -5.72 17.05 -8.98
C ILE A 150 -4.53 16.11 -8.78
N GLU A 151 -4.67 14.83 -9.10
CA GLU A 151 -3.56 13.87 -9.06
C GLU A 151 -2.42 14.26 -9.98
N ASP A 152 -2.71 14.67 -11.22
CA ASP A 152 -1.71 15.16 -12.17
C ASP A 152 -1.02 16.45 -11.69
N LEU A 153 -1.71 17.29 -10.92
CA LEU A 153 -1.14 18.49 -10.29
C LEU A 153 -0.27 18.15 -9.07
N ILE A 154 -0.74 17.25 -8.22
CA ILE A 154 -0.07 16.90 -6.96
C ILE A 154 1.09 15.92 -7.22
N PHE A 155 0.85 14.88 -8.01
CA PHE A 155 1.81 13.80 -8.22
C PHE A 155 2.60 13.93 -9.52
N GLY A 156 2.30 14.92 -10.36
CA GLY A 156 2.94 15.28 -11.63
C GLY A 156 3.60 14.12 -12.36
N LYS A 157 3.35 13.96 -13.62
CA LYS A 157 3.85 12.86 -14.47
C LYS A 157 5.21 12.31 -14.06
N LYS A 158 5.26 11.14 -13.40
CA LYS A 158 6.45 10.30 -13.15
C LYS A 158 7.62 10.92 -12.35
N GLU A 159 7.62 12.22 -12.03
CA GLU A 159 8.73 12.89 -11.37
C GLU A 159 8.58 12.99 -9.86
N PHE A 160 7.37 12.75 -9.36
CA PHE A 160 7.07 12.86 -7.93
C PHE A 160 7.26 11.49 -7.26
N ARG A 161 8.44 11.28 -6.71
CA ARG A 161 8.72 10.12 -5.85
C ARG A 161 8.93 10.59 -4.43
N ILE A 162 8.07 10.15 -3.54
CA ILE A 162 8.33 10.19 -2.10
C ILE A 162 9.42 9.14 -1.84
N HIS A 163 10.64 9.60 -1.63
CA HIS A 163 11.74 8.71 -1.27
C HIS A 163 11.67 8.41 0.21
N LYS A 164 11.36 7.18 0.57
CA LYS A 164 11.42 6.70 1.94
C LYS A 164 12.86 6.77 2.41
N GLN A 165 13.17 7.71 3.30
CA GLN A 165 14.46 7.83 3.95
C GLN A 165 14.37 7.34 5.39
N ASP A 166 15.47 6.82 5.90
CA ASP A 166 15.61 6.51 7.31
C ASP A 166 15.63 7.79 8.14
N TRP A 167 15.16 7.66 9.39
CA TRP A 167 15.26 8.73 10.35
C TRP A 167 16.72 9.01 10.71
N LYS A 168 17.11 10.27 10.69
CA LYS A 168 18.44 10.75 11.06
C LYS A 168 18.36 11.46 12.41
N SER A 169 19.41 11.33 13.23
CA SER A 169 19.50 12.08 14.47
C SER A 169 19.67 13.57 14.19
N PHE A 170 18.97 14.40 14.95
CA PHE A 170 19.10 15.86 14.88
C PHE A 170 20.50 16.35 15.28
N ASP A 171 21.24 15.55 16.06
CA ASP A 171 22.62 15.83 16.43
C ASP A 171 23.58 15.78 15.25
N LEU A 172 23.21 15.07 14.18
CA LEU A 172 23.98 14.97 12.95
C LEU A 172 23.68 16.06 11.93
N LEU A 173 22.86 17.05 12.31
CA LEU A 173 22.44 18.11 11.40
C LEU A 173 23.62 18.90 10.79
N ASP A 174 24.67 19.11 11.55
CA ASP A 174 25.85 19.87 11.10
C ASP A 174 26.69 19.10 10.06
N THR A 175 26.44 17.79 9.92
CA THR A 175 27.09 16.93 8.89
C THR A 175 26.19 16.71 7.68
N GLU A 176 24.95 17.21 7.68
CA GLU A 176 24.00 17.05 6.60
C GLU A 176 24.40 17.94 5.40
N ILE A 177 24.52 17.32 4.23
CA ILE A 177 24.82 18.03 2.98
C ILE A 177 23.68 18.98 2.59
N GLY A 178 22.47 18.65 3.03
CA GLY A 178 21.26 19.42 2.76
C GLY A 178 20.54 19.01 1.49
N ALA A 179 19.36 19.57 1.35
CA ALA A 179 18.54 19.42 0.16
C ALA A 179 17.72 20.68 -0.07
N THR A 180 17.34 20.90 -1.30
CA THR A 180 16.40 21.96 -1.69
C THR A 180 15.08 21.35 -2.11
N ASN A 181 14.02 22.12 -2.00
CA ASN A 181 12.67 21.73 -2.45
C ASN A 181 12.19 20.44 -1.79
N VAL A 182 11.95 20.50 -0.48
CA VAL A 182 11.67 19.30 0.34
C VAL A 182 10.38 19.43 1.15
N ILE A 183 9.77 18.28 1.44
CA ILE A 183 8.93 18.06 2.61
C ILE A 183 9.79 17.37 3.66
N TYR A 184 9.72 17.80 4.91
CA TYR A 184 10.50 17.23 5.99
C TYR A 184 9.62 16.89 7.19
N TYR A 185 10.11 15.96 7.98
CA TYR A 185 9.43 15.46 9.16
C TYR A 185 10.39 15.57 10.35
N LEU A 186 9.89 16.03 11.48
CA LEU A 186 10.62 16.06 12.75
C LEU A 186 9.89 15.15 13.73
N ALA A 187 10.61 14.44 14.55
CA ALA A 187 10.04 13.62 15.60
C ALA A 187 10.65 13.98 16.96
N ASP A 188 9.77 14.18 17.93
CA ASP A 188 10.05 14.21 19.37
C ASP A 188 9.53 12.87 19.93
N THR A 189 10.45 11.96 20.19
CA THR A 189 10.09 10.61 20.66
C THR A 189 9.65 10.61 22.11
N LYS A 190 10.06 11.62 22.89
CA LYS A 190 9.71 11.73 24.32
C LYS A 190 8.25 12.17 24.49
N ASN A 191 7.81 13.12 23.67
CA ASN A 191 6.45 13.63 23.73
C ASN A 191 5.52 12.93 22.72
N SER A 192 6.03 12.00 21.89
CA SER A 192 5.29 11.32 20.82
C SER A 192 4.69 12.30 19.81
N GLU A 193 5.44 13.34 19.47
CA GLU A 193 5.01 14.37 18.51
C GLU A 193 5.75 14.22 17.19
N ILE A 194 5.02 14.50 16.09
CA ILE A 194 5.59 14.61 14.75
C ILE A 194 5.17 15.94 14.16
N TYR A 195 6.14 16.66 13.65
CA TYR A 195 5.93 17.87 12.86
C TYR A 195 6.23 17.58 11.39
N ILE A 196 5.38 18.07 10.51
CA ILE A 196 5.58 18.02 9.05
C ILE A 196 5.75 19.46 8.59
N GLY A 197 6.68 19.70 7.66
CA GLY A 197 6.94 21.02 7.15
C GLY A 197 7.48 21.01 5.72
N GLU A 198 7.35 22.14 5.02
CA GLU A 198 7.96 22.37 3.72
C GLU A 198 9.20 23.26 3.85
N ALA A 199 10.18 23.05 2.97
CA ALA A 199 11.32 23.95 2.89
C ALA A 199 11.89 24.02 1.46
N GLU A 200 12.26 25.23 1.07
CA GLU A 200 13.11 25.43 -0.11
C GLU A 200 14.56 25.07 0.19
N ASN A 201 15.01 25.34 1.41
CA ASN A 201 16.33 24.96 1.91
C ASN A 201 16.17 24.25 3.26
N LEU A 202 16.44 22.97 3.26
CA LEU A 202 16.27 22.10 4.43
C LEU A 202 17.13 22.55 5.61
N ILE A 203 18.43 22.76 5.38
CA ILE A 203 19.38 23.07 6.46
C ILE A 203 18.98 24.34 7.19
N SER A 204 18.70 25.40 6.43
CA SER A 204 18.27 26.68 7.03
C SER A 204 17.02 26.50 7.89
N ARG A 205 16.08 25.69 7.44
CA ARG A 205 14.80 25.44 8.14
C ARG A 205 15.00 24.59 9.40
N LEU A 206 15.82 23.55 9.33
CA LEU A 206 16.13 22.72 10.49
C LEU A 206 16.89 23.49 11.58
N HIS A 207 17.82 24.38 11.19
CA HIS A 207 18.49 25.27 12.14
C HIS A 207 17.53 26.26 12.81
N GLN A 208 16.49 26.73 12.11
CA GLN A 208 15.45 27.54 12.75
C GLN A 208 14.71 26.74 13.81
N HIS A 209 14.33 25.49 13.51
CA HIS A 209 13.69 24.61 14.51
C HIS A 209 14.60 24.35 15.70
N LYS A 210 15.90 24.10 15.49
CA LYS A 210 16.88 23.89 16.57
C LYS A 210 16.93 25.09 17.53
N LYS A 211 16.74 26.31 17.00
CA LYS A 211 16.72 27.53 17.82
C LYS A 211 15.41 27.75 18.57
N THR A 212 14.29 27.37 18.00
CA THR A 212 12.96 27.62 18.54
C THR A 212 12.44 26.51 19.44
N ASN A 213 12.79 25.28 19.16
CA ASN A 213 12.41 24.10 19.94
C ASN A 213 13.53 23.06 19.88
N SER A 214 14.17 22.80 21.01
CA SER A 214 15.29 21.87 21.14
C SER A 214 14.87 20.40 21.35
N ASN A 215 13.56 20.10 21.36
CA ASN A 215 13.07 18.76 21.69
C ASN A 215 13.06 17.79 20.50
N TRP A 216 13.29 18.28 19.30
CA TRP A 216 13.35 17.42 18.11
C TRP A 216 14.58 16.52 18.16
N GLU A 217 14.37 15.21 18.16
CA GLU A 217 15.44 14.20 18.26
C GLU A 217 15.80 13.63 16.89
N LEU A 218 14.81 13.46 16.02
CA LEU A 218 14.97 12.84 14.72
C LEU A 218 14.40 13.74 13.62
N TYR A 219 14.99 13.62 12.43
CA TYR A 219 14.44 14.19 11.22
C TYR A 219 14.58 13.24 10.03
N ARG A 220 13.74 13.43 9.06
CA ARG A 220 13.85 12.87 7.70
C ARG A 220 13.26 13.86 6.71
N TYR A 221 13.57 13.70 5.44
CA TYR A 221 13.03 14.55 4.41
C TYR A 221 12.86 13.80 3.08
N GLU A 222 12.03 14.37 2.24
CA GLU A 222 11.74 13.89 0.89
C GLU A 222 12.04 15.03 -0.08
N LYS A 223 12.94 14.76 -1.02
CA LYS A 223 13.31 15.74 -2.04
C LYS A 223 12.27 15.72 -3.14
N LEU A 224 11.72 16.87 -3.44
CA LEU A 224 10.74 17.05 -4.51
C LEU A 224 11.42 17.50 -5.80
N PRO A 225 10.84 17.20 -6.96
CA PRO A 225 11.30 17.74 -8.24
C PRO A 225 11.32 19.28 -8.25
N ASN A 226 12.23 19.85 -9.01
CA ASN A 226 12.35 21.32 -9.12
C ASN A 226 11.11 21.98 -9.76
N SER A 227 10.26 21.21 -10.42
CA SER A 227 8.99 21.66 -10.98
C SER A 227 7.93 21.92 -9.90
N VAL A 228 8.11 21.40 -8.67
CA VAL A 228 7.17 21.59 -7.55
C VAL A 228 7.37 22.99 -6.96
N THR A 229 6.37 23.84 -7.13
CA THR A 229 6.39 25.20 -6.61
C THR A 229 6.11 25.24 -5.11
N LYS A 230 6.39 26.39 -4.46
CA LYS A 230 6.07 26.61 -3.04
C LYS A 230 4.59 26.38 -2.73
N ILE A 231 3.69 26.79 -3.62
CA ILE A 231 2.24 26.60 -3.44
C ILE A 231 1.89 25.11 -3.32
N ILE A 232 2.51 24.29 -4.17
CA ILE A 232 2.29 22.85 -4.15
C ILE A 232 2.91 22.24 -2.88
N ARG A 233 4.11 22.70 -2.44
CA ARG A 233 4.72 22.20 -1.21
C ARG A 233 3.86 22.47 0.02
N VAL A 234 3.32 23.69 0.14
CA VAL A 234 2.39 24.06 1.24
C VAL A 234 1.11 23.22 1.22
N ALA A 235 0.64 22.82 0.04
CA ALA A 235 -0.53 21.94 -0.08
C ALA A 235 -0.22 20.48 0.28
N LEU A 236 1.06 20.10 0.30
CA LEU A 236 1.52 18.75 0.69
C LEU A 236 1.89 18.66 2.17
N GLU A 237 2.20 19.78 2.83
CA GLU A 237 2.40 19.92 4.27
C GLU A 237 1.09 19.66 5.05
#